data_8f2d70a34e72ec86da76eed1b5564511
#
_entry.id   8f2d70a34e72ec86da76eed1b5564511
#
_cell.length_a   1.000
_cell.length_b   1.000
_cell.length_c   1.000
_cell.angle_alpha   90.00
_cell.angle_beta   90.00
_cell.angle_gamma   90.00
#
_symmetry.space_group_name_H-M   'P 1'
#
loop_
_entity.id
_entity.type
_entity.pdbx_description
1 polymer ?
#
loop_
_entity_poly.entity_id
_entity_poly.type
_entity_poly.pdbx_seq_one_letter_code
_entity_poly.pdbx_strand_id
1 'polypeptide(L)'
;MAALRWSAVLCLGVLAASCVSPAPTAEKRDAEAEAVRLKEFVLDAPPADIGTHLDADFSGKVTLLGARVEPESGLRPGSKLKVTLYWRAQQKLEGGWKLFTHIVDGSGERVLNIDNVGPLRELRSGSQALPPSDWLPGKVYVDEQSFTIPASLKTEKMQILTGVFGKPGRLEITAGPHDTTRRAIAATLSVSGLRSPAKNARIPELHAEKLEPTQTIKLDGKLDEPAWKTAASTGPLVDVRTGQPNRNFPLNAEVKVLWSDTGMYVAFSVADTDLIGGFKKGEQDPHLWTKDTVEMMVDPDGDGDNKDYYEIQINPQNLVFDSQFDGYNEPKVEPDGPFGHQEWSANLKSAVSLDGTVDKSTDEDRGYTVEAFVPWKSFAKAAKLPPEVGSSWRMNFYAMKNNGGVSWSPILGQGNFHKASRFGRVVWTKKGAAEPATSASAAASSAVPAASANPAASAPLSKPGTIIAPKAPVKLAPPPPPPAPAK
;
A
#
# COMPACT_ATOMS: atom_id res chain seq x y z
N MET A 1 -67.36 -22.36 -71.72
CA MET A 1 -66.87 -22.73 -70.44
C MET A 1 -65.59 -21.94 -70.14
N ALA A 2 -65.72 -20.92 -69.33
CA ALA A 2 -64.65 -19.89 -69.09
C ALA A 2 -63.70 -20.30 -67.98
N ALA A 3 -62.44 -20.27 -68.24
CA ALA A 3 -61.38 -20.48 -67.24
C ALA A 3 -60.79 -19.10 -66.80
N LEU A 4 -61.01 -18.77 -65.57
CA LEU A 4 -60.51 -17.54 -64.91
C LEU A 4 -59.06 -17.70 -64.54
N ARG A 5 -58.19 -16.86 -65.02
CA ARG A 5 -56.79 -16.77 -64.64
C ARG A 5 -56.67 -15.75 -63.54
N TRP A 6 -56.11 -16.18 -62.37
CA TRP A 6 -55.64 -15.26 -61.29
C TRP A 6 -54.15 -15.02 -61.45
N SER A 7 -53.73 -13.79 -61.62
CA SER A 7 -52.32 -13.35 -61.59
C SER A 7 -52.00 -12.98 -60.15
N ALA A 8 -51.07 -13.68 -59.58
CA ALA A 8 -50.48 -13.29 -58.29
C ALA A 8 -49.32 -12.31 -58.54
N VAL A 9 -49.42 -11.11 -57.98
CA VAL A 9 -48.33 -10.12 -57.92
C VAL A 9 -47.49 -10.41 -56.70
N LEU A 10 -46.24 -10.80 -56.93
CA LEU A 10 -45.25 -11.05 -55.85
C LEU A 10 -44.54 -9.71 -55.52
N CYS A 11 -44.91 -9.10 -54.41
CA CYS A 11 -44.14 -7.96 -53.85
C CYS A 11 -42.93 -8.51 -53.13
N LEU A 12 -41.73 -8.33 -53.74
CA LEU A 12 -40.44 -8.52 -53.03
C LEU A 12 -40.19 -7.32 -52.10
N GLY A 13 -40.48 -7.50 -50.82
CA GLY A 13 -40.04 -6.62 -49.75
C GLY A 13 -38.54 -6.83 -49.45
N VAL A 14 -37.68 -5.91 -49.81
CA VAL A 14 -36.26 -5.88 -49.40
C VAL A 14 -36.23 -5.45 -47.94
N LEU A 15 -36.08 -6.41 -47.01
CA LEU A 15 -35.73 -6.13 -45.61
C LEU A 15 -34.25 -5.73 -45.55
N ALA A 16 -33.99 -4.42 -45.50
CA ALA A 16 -32.67 -3.90 -45.12
C ALA A 16 -32.45 -4.20 -43.61
N ALA A 17 -31.77 -5.30 -43.33
CA ALA A 17 -31.25 -5.56 -41.99
C ALA A 17 -30.14 -4.54 -41.69
N SER A 18 -30.48 -3.46 -41.00
CA SER A 18 -29.48 -2.59 -40.40
C SER A 18 -28.81 -3.38 -39.29
N CYS A 19 -27.54 -3.79 -39.54
CA CYS A 19 -26.69 -4.34 -38.50
C CYS A 19 -26.36 -3.21 -37.50
N VAL A 20 -27.19 -3.04 -36.50
CA VAL A 20 -26.87 -2.25 -35.33
C VAL A 20 -25.88 -3.08 -34.50
N SER A 21 -24.59 -2.73 -34.53
CA SER A 21 -23.64 -3.35 -33.65
C SER A 21 -24.09 -3.17 -32.19
N PRO A 22 -24.05 -4.23 -31.37
CA PRO A 22 -24.42 -4.10 -29.96
C PRO A 22 -23.54 -3.04 -29.28
N ALA A 23 -24.17 -2.26 -28.42
CA ALA A 23 -23.42 -1.25 -27.64
C ALA A 23 -22.29 -1.95 -26.85
N PRO A 24 -21.08 -1.35 -26.79
CA PRO A 24 -19.96 -1.94 -26.07
C PRO A 24 -20.32 -2.19 -24.61
N THR A 25 -19.84 -3.30 -24.04
CA THR A 25 -19.97 -3.60 -22.62
C THR A 25 -19.32 -2.52 -21.76
N ALA A 26 -19.68 -2.42 -20.48
CA ALA A 26 -19.05 -1.47 -19.56
C ALA A 26 -17.53 -1.63 -19.56
N GLU A 27 -17.02 -2.86 -19.42
CA GLU A 27 -15.58 -3.17 -19.46
C GLU A 27 -14.90 -2.69 -20.76
N LYS A 28 -15.57 -2.81 -21.90
CA LYS A 28 -15.01 -2.35 -23.17
C LYS A 28 -14.96 -0.83 -23.24
N ARG A 29 -15.97 -0.13 -22.71
CA ARG A 29 -15.98 1.34 -22.62
C ARG A 29 -14.89 1.85 -21.69
N ASP A 30 -14.68 1.18 -20.55
CA ASP A 30 -13.66 1.54 -19.60
C ASP A 30 -12.26 1.33 -20.18
N ALA A 31 -12.04 0.22 -20.90
CA ALA A 31 -10.77 -0.02 -21.61
C ALA A 31 -10.51 0.98 -22.73
N GLU A 32 -11.55 1.39 -23.49
CA GLU A 32 -11.43 2.43 -24.52
C GLU A 32 -11.14 3.81 -23.93
N ALA A 33 -11.79 4.17 -22.82
CA ALA A 33 -11.54 5.43 -22.10
C ALA A 33 -10.11 5.46 -21.55
N GLU A 34 -9.63 4.36 -20.98
CA GLU A 34 -8.26 4.23 -20.49
C GLU A 34 -7.24 4.34 -21.64
N ALA A 35 -7.48 3.66 -22.75
CA ALA A 35 -6.61 3.76 -23.94
C ALA A 35 -6.53 5.20 -24.48
N VAL A 36 -7.61 5.97 -24.38
CA VAL A 36 -7.61 7.40 -24.74
C VAL A 36 -6.78 8.20 -23.75
N ARG A 37 -6.96 7.98 -22.45
CA ARG A 37 -6.20 8.62 -21.38
C ARG A 37 -4.69 8.38 -21.52
N LEU A 38 -4.29 7.14 -21.78
CA LEU A 38 -2.88 6.77 -21.89
C LEU A 38 -2.20 7.37 -23.13
N LYS A 39 -2.94 7.79 -24.17
CA LYS A 39 -2.37 8.49 -25.33
C LYS A 39 -1.71 9.82 -24.97
N GLU A 40 -2.15 10.49 -23.91
CA GLU A 40 -1.55 11.75 -23.45
C GLU A 40 -0.09 11.58 -22.99
N PHE A 41 0.27 10.36 -22.61
CA PHE A 41 1.62 10.00 -22.15
C PHE A 41 2.50 9.45 -23.28
N VAL A 42 2.04 9.45 -24.53
CA VAL A 42 2.79 8.94 -25.69
C VAL A 42 3.03 10.07 -26.68
N LEU A 43 4.30 10.42 -26.88
CA LEU A 43 4.72 11.54 -27.71
C LEU A 43 5.52 11.05 -28.91
N ASP A 44 5.51 11.85 -29.99
CA ASP A 44 6.34 11.61 -31.19
C ASP A 44 7.81 12.01 -30.98
N ALA A 45 8.04 13.02 -30.13
CA ALA A 45 9.36 13.51 -29.76
C ALA A 45 9.37 13.95 -28.29
N PRO A 46 10.54 13.97 -27.63
CA PRO A 46 10.63 14.46 -26.26
C PRO A 46 10.30 15.96 -26.23
N PRO A 47 9.70 16.46 -25.14
CA PRO A 47 9.55 17.91 -24.91
C PRO A 47 10.91 18.62 -24.92
N ALA A 48 10.89 19.93 -25.19
CA ALA A 48 12.11 20.75 -25.15
C ALA A 48 12.78 20.73 -23.78
N ASP A 49 12.01 20.56 -22.70
CA ASP A 49 12.51 20.44 -21.34
C ASP A 49 12.12 19.07 -20.76
N ILE A 50 13.10 18.21 -20.61
CA ILE A 50 13.01 16.89 -19.98
C ILE A 50 13.72 16.83 -18.63
N GLY A 51 14.06 17.99 -18.04
CA GLY A 51 14.83 18.08 -16.81
C GLY A 51 16.29 17.68 -16.99
N THR A 52 16.81 16.83 -16.14
CA THR A 52 18.17 16.31 -16.25
C THR A 52 18.27 15.29 -17.39
N HIS A 53 19.16 15.54 -18.36
CA HIS A 53 19.48 14.59 -19.42
C HIS A 53 20.29 13.41 -18.86
N LEU A 54 19.91 12.21 -19.21
CA LEU A 54 20.49 10.97 -18.67
C LEU A 54 21.03 10.05 -19.76
N ASP A 55 20.31 9.93 -20.85
CA ASP A 55 20.63 9.06 -22.00
C ASP A 55 21.06 7.64 -21.57
N ALA A 56 20.37 7.10 -20.55
CA ALA A 56 20.68 5.77 -20.06
C ALA A 56 20.10 4.72 -21.01
N ASP A 57 20.99 3.97 -21.67
CA ASP A 57 20.65 2.98 -22.67
C ASP A 57 20.48 1.59 -22.06
N PHE A 58 19.34 0.98 -22.32
CA PHE A 58 19.01 -0.38 -21.86
C PHE A 58 19.15 -1.37 -23.02
N SER A 59 20.39 -1.75 -23.30
CA SER A 59 20.75 -2.74 -24.34
C SER A 59 20.24 -2.41 -25.74
N GLY A 60 20.19 -1.13 -26.11
CA GLY A 60 19.70 -0.67 -27.42
C GLY A 60 18.19 -0.87 -27.63
N LYS A 61 17.44 -1.23 -26.58
CA LYS A 61 15.99 -1.51 -26.67
C LYS A 61 15.14 -0.33 -26.19
N VAL A 62 15.56 0.27 -25.09
CA VAL A 62 14.87 1.41 -24.46
C VAL A 62 15.94 2.38 -23.94
N THR A 63 15.69 3.69 -24.08
CA THR A 63 16.55 4.72 -23.51
C THR A 63 15.75 5.58 -22.53
N LEU A 64 16.25 5.77 -21.32
CA LEU A 64 15.79 6.82 -20.43
C LEU A 64 16.49 8.12 -20.81
N LEU A 65 15.77 8.99 -21.53
CA LEU A 65 16.28 10.25 -22.05
C LEU A 65 16.61 11.26 -20.96
N GLY A 66 15.73 11.36 -19.97
CA GLY A 66 15.89 12.32 -18.89
C GLY A 66 14.87 12.13 -17.79
N ALA A 67 15.06 12.90 -16.71
CA ALA A 67 14.18 12.92 -15.55
C ALA A 67 13.98 14.34 -15.03
N ARG A 68 12.74 14.69 -14.72
CA ARG A 68 12.36 15.91 -14.01
C ARG A 68 11.83 15.54 -12.63
N VAL A 69 12.23 16.29 -11.60
CA VAL A 69 11.75 16.11 -10.22
C VAL A 69 11.22 17.44 -9.72
N GLU A 70 10.03 17.43 -9.16
CA GLU A 70 9.37 18.64 -8.66
C GLU A 70 8.82 18.40 -7.23
N PRO A 71 9.17 19.25 -6.27
CA PRO A 71 10.20 20.31 -6.30
C PRO A 71 11.63 19.74 -6.29
N GLU A 72 12.59 20.49 -6.83
CA GLU A 72 14.01 20.05 -6.89
C GLU A 72 14.78 20.27 -5.58
N SER A 73 14.31 21.16 -4.73
CA SER A 73 15.00 21.57 -3.50
C SER A 73 14.05 21.87 -2.36
N GLY A 74 14.58 22.11 -1.17
CA GLY A 74 13.79 22.37 0.04
C GLY A 74 13.11 21.12 0.59
N LEU A 75 13.58 19.95 0.19
CA LEU A 75 12.96 18.67 0.50
C LEU A 75 13.15 18.29 1.96
N ARG A 76 12.09 17.76 2.54
CA ARG A 76 12.06 17.23 3.91
C ARG A 76 11.26 15.92 3.95
N PRO A 77 11.44 15.09 4.97
CA PRO A 77 10.49 14.00 5.22
C PRO A 77 9.04 14.52 5.23
N GLY A 78 8.14 13.85 4.52
CA GLY A 78 6.77 14.30 4.31
C GLY A 78 6.56 15.23 3.11
N SER A 79 7.60 15.70 2.42
CA SER A 79 7.45 16.44 1.16
C SER A 79 6.89 15.53 0.08
N LYS A 80 5.88 16.02 -0.65
CA LYS A 80 5.40 15.35 -1.87
C LYS A 80 6.35 15.67 -3.02
N LEU A 81 6.69 14.66 -3.80
CA LEU A 81 7.50 14.76 -5.00
C LEU A 81 6.73 14.22 -6.20
N LYS A 82 6.87 14.90 -7.33
CA LYS A 82 6.51 14.38 -8.64
C LYS A 82 7.80 14.09 -9.42
N VAL A 83 7.89 12.91 -10.00
CA VAL A 83 8.98 12.49 -10.87
C VAL A 83 8.40 12.20 -12.24
N THR A 84 8.96 12.81 -13.27
CA THR A 84 8.60 12.55 -14.67
C THR A 84 9.81 11.96 -15.36
N LEU A 85 9.69 10.74 -15.85
CA LEU A 85 10.72 10.01 -16.57
C LEU A 85 10.35 9.97 -18.06
N TYR A 86 11.30 10.29 -18.93
CA TYR A 86 11.10 10.32 -20.37
C TYR A 86 11.80 9.15 -21.02
N TRP A 87 11.02 8.16 -21.44
CA TRP A 87 11.51 6.93 -22.04
C TRP A 87 11.34 6.93 -23.54
N ARG A 88 12.35 6.50 -24.29
CA ARG A 88 12.23 6.24 -25.73
C ARG A 88 12.33 4.75 -26.00
N ALA A 89 11.35 4.19 -26.69
CA ALA A 89 11.45 2.84 -27.22
C ALA A 89 12.30 2.88 -28.50
N GLN A 90 13.37 2.11 -28.54
CA GLN A 90 14.21 1.96 -29.72
C GLN A 90 13.82 0.73 -30.54
N GLN A 91 13.43 -0.33 -29.85
CA GLN A 91 13.01 -1.58 -30.46
C GLN A 91 11.74 -2.09 -29.78
N LYS A 92 10.99 -2.96 -30.44
CA LYS A 92 9.88 -3.67 -29.83
C LYS A 92 10.44 -4.65 -28.79
N LEU A 93 9.94 -4.56 -27.56
CA LEU A 93 10.20 -5.55 -26.52
C LEU A 93 9.18 -6.70 -26.60
N GLU A 94 9.62 -7.91 -26.35
CA GLU A 94 8.70 -9.03 -26.16
C GLU A 94 7.90 -8.89 -24.87
N GLY A 95 6.83 -9.67 -24.69
CA GLY A 95 5.95 -9.51 -23.53
C GLY A 95 6.63 -9.81 -22.19
N GLY A 96 6.06 -9.26 -21.12
CA GLY A 96 6.48 -9.51 -19.74
C GLY A 96 7.48 -8.53 -19.14
N TRP A 97 7.91 -7.52 -19.90
CA TRP A 97 8.76 -6.44 -19.37
C TRP A 97 7.93 -5.38 -18.67
N LYS A 98 8.40 -4.94 -17.50
CA LYS A 98 7.79 -3.94 -16.63
C LYS A 98 8.79 -2.85 -16.27
N LEU A 99 8.30 -1.68 -15.92
CA LEU A 99 9.10 -0.62 -15.29
C LEU A 99 9.16 -0.82 -13.78
N PHE A 100 10.26 -0.44 -13.17
CA PHE A 100 10.37 -0.31 -11.72
C PHE A 100 10.98 1.04 -11.32
N THR A 101 10.68 1.52 -10.11
CA THR A 101 11.34 2.67 -9.50
C THR A 101 11.51 2.46 -8.01
N HIS A 102 12.75 2.52 -7.57
CA HIS A 102 13.17 2.39 -6.18
C HIS A 102 13.71 3.71 -5.66
N ILE A 103 13.23 4.14 -4.51
CA ILE A 103 13.81 5.25 -3.78
C ILE A 103 14.82 4.64 -2.79
N VAL A 104 16.06 5.05 -2.88
CA VAL A 104 17.12 4.58 -1.97
C VAL A 104 17.71 5.73 -1.21
N ASP A 105 18.21 5.47 -0.02
CA ASP A 105 18.95 6.46 0.76
C ASP A 105 20.45 6.48 0.40
N GLY A 106 21.23 7.37 1.03
CA GLY A 106 22.65 7.50 0.76
C GLY A 106 23.50 6.28 1.15
N SER A 107 22.94 5.33 1.90
CA SER A 107 23.58 4.03 2.17
C SER A 107 23.29 2.99 1.09
N GLY A 108 22.42 3.30 0.12
CA GLY A 108 21.94 2.38 -0.91
C GLY A 108 20.76 1.51 -0.48
N GLU A 109 20.27 1.69 0.75
CA GLU A 109 19.08 0.98 1.23
C GLU A 109 17.81 1.49 0.54
N ARG A 110 16.97 0.56 0.04
CA ARG A 110 15.67 0.92 -0.55
C ARG A 110 14.70 1.36 0.53
N VAL A 111 14.30 2.62 0.48
CA VAL A 111 13.41 3.24 1.45
C VAL A 111 11.95 3.26 1.00
N LEU A 112 11.70 3.16 -0.32
CA LEU A 112 10.37 3.10 -0.89
C LEU A 112 10.42 2.40 -2.25
N ASN A 113 9.39 1.61 -2.55
CA ASN A 113 9.13 1.05 -3.87
C ASN A 113 7.89 1.76 -4.45
N ILE A 114 8.01 2.28 -5.67
CA ILE A 114 6.91 2.93 -6.39
C ILE A 114 6.74 2.33 -7.80
N ASP A 115 7.00 1.04 -7.96
CA ASP A 115 6.95 0.34 -9.25
C ASP A 115 5.59 0.41 -9.93
N ASN A 116 4.51 0.51 -9.13
CA ASN A 116 3.14 0.51 -9.60
C ASN A 116 2.45 1.87 -9.42
N VAL A 117 3.20 2.94 -9.21
CA VAL A 117 2.67 4.30 -9.04
C VAL A 117 2.73 5.06 -10.37
N GLY A 118 1.62 5.68 -10.73
CA GLY A 118 1.50 6.52 -11.92
C GLY A 118 0.75 5.90 -13.10
N PRO A 119 0.27 6.72 -14.05
CA PRO A 119 -0.65 6.31 -15.10
C PRO A 119 -0.19 5.14 -15.96
N LEU A 120 1.11 5.06 -16.29
CA LEU A 120 1.67 3.97 -17.10
C LEU A 120 1.84 2.67 -16.29
N ARG A 121 1.94 2.78 -14.97
CA ARG A 121 2.39 1.71 -14.07
C ARG A 121 1.31 1.11 -13.20
N GLU A 122 0.15 1.75 -13.08
CA GLU A 122 -1.00 1.17 -12.38
C GLU A 122 -1.25 -0.25 -12.86
N LEU A 123 -1.48 -1.16 -11.91
CA LEU A 123 -1.71 -2.55 -12.27
C LEU A 123 -3.13 -2.75 -12.81
N ARG A 124 -3.23 -3.35 -13.98
CA ARG A 124 -4.47 -3.75 -14.62
C ARG A 124 -4.38 -5.24 -14.96
N SER A 125 -5.20 -6.05 -14.31
CA SER A 125 -5.18 -7.51 -14.50
C SER A 125 -3.78 -8.14 -14.37
N GLY A 126 -2.98 -7.66 -13.40
CA GLY A 126 -1.63 -8.17 -13.13
C GLY A 126 -0.51 -7.63 -14.02
N SER A 127 -0.83 -6.72 -14.95
CA SER A 127 0.15 -6.01 -15.78
C SER A 127 0.11 -4.50 -15.53
N GLN A 128 1.21 -3.79 -15.80
CA GLN A 128 1.18 -2.33 -15.83
C GLN A 128 0.25 -1.86 -16.95
N ALA A 129 -0.38 -0.69 -16.78
CA ALA A 129 -1.37 -0.15 -17.73
C ALA A 129 -0.79 0.08 -19.13
N LEU A 130 0.49 0.49 -19.23
CA LEU A 130 1.22 0.61 -20.49
C LEU A 130 2.67 0.15 -20.31
N PRO A 131 2.91 -1.17 -20.24
CA PRO A 131 4.24 -1.73 -19.99
C PRO A 131 5.16 -1.54 -21.20
N PRO A 132 6.50 -1.60 -21.03
CA PRO A 132 7.46 -1.47 -22.12
C PRO A 132 7.25 -2.45 -23.30
N SER A 133 6.66 -3.61 -23.03
CA SER A 133 6.29 -4.58 -24.07
C SER A 133 5.24 -4.07 -25.06
N ASP A 134 4.45 -3.08 -24.69
CA ASP A 134 3.41 -2.49 -25.54
C ASP A 134 3.88 -1.23 -26.27
N TRP A 135 5.11 -0.79 -26.01
CA TRP A 135 5.67 0.41 -26.58
C TRP A 135 6.01 0.26 -28.08
N LEU A 136 5.80 1.34 -28.82
CA LEU A 136 6.09 1.43 -30.24
C LEU A 136 7.47 2.03 -30.44
N PRO A 137 8.33 1.45 -31.30
CA PRO A 137 9.64 2.01 -31.62
C PRO A 137 9.53 3.45 -32.14
N GLY A 138 10.47 4.29 -31.70
CA GLY A 138 10.54 5.72 -32.05
C GLY A 138 9.70 6.63 -31.17
N LYS A 139 8.71 6.13 -30.44
CA LYS A 139 7.88 6.94 -29.55
C LYS A 139 8.55 7.21 -28.21
N VAL A 140 8.13 8.30 -27.59
CA VAL A 140 8.54 8.72 -26.26
C VAL A 140 7.38 8.54 -25.28
N TYR A 141 7.65 7.94 -24.15
CA TYR A 141 6.69 7.64 -23.09
C TYR A 141 6.98 8.50 -21.87
N VAL A 142 5.98 9.26 -21.43
CA VAL A 142 6.05 10.15 -20.26
C VAL A 142 5.54 9.41 -19.05
N ASP A 143 6.43 9.02 -18.18
CA ASP A 143 6.15 8.18 -17.02
C ASP A 143 6.16 9.06 -15.76
N GLU A 144 4.98 9.45 -15.33
CA GLU A 144 4.76 10.33 -14.18
C GLU A 144 4.49 9.52 -12.92
N GLN A 145 5.22 9.82 -11.87
CA GLN A 145 5.07 9.18 -10.56
C GLN A 145 5.04 10.24 -9.47
N SER A 146 4.16 10.07 -8.48
CA SER A 146 4.11 10.94 -7.30
C SER A 146 4.24 10.12 -6.04
N PHE A 147 5.05 10.59 -5.10
CA PHE A 147 5.23 9.94 -3.81
C PHE A 147 5.55 10.96 -2.72
N THR A 148 5.43 10.52 -1.48
CA THR A 148 5.83 11.31 -0.32
C THR A 148 7.18 10.81 0.19
N ILE A 149 8.14 11.71 0.46
CA ILE A 149 9.43 11.34 1.04
C ILE A 149 9.17 10.69 2.39
N PRO A 150 9.61 9.43 2.59
CA PRO A 150 9.38 8.72 3.84
C PRO A 150 10.02 9.45 5.03
N ALA A 151 9.30 9.52 6.15
CA ALA A 151 9.84 10.02 7.41
C ALA A 151 11.02 9.18 7.93
N SER A 152 11.17 8.00 7.38
CA SER A 152 12.18 7.00 7.69
C SER A 152 13.52 7.16 6.98
N LEU A 153 13.66 8.15 6.10
CA LEU A 153 14.92 8.41 5.41
C LEU A 153 16.04 8.67 6.46
N LYS A 154 17.14 7.94 6.37
CA LYS A 154 18.23 7.98 7.36
C LYS A 154 19.36 8.91 7.00
N THR A 155 19.47 9.27 5.74
CA THR A 155 20.57 10.07 5.21
C THR A 155 20.03 11.28 4.47
N GLU A 156 20.78 12.36 4.46
CA GLU A 156 20.42 13.58 3.72
C GLU A 156 20.49 13.41 2.20
N LYS A 157 21.04 12.30 1.73
CA LYS A 157 21.09 11.92 0.32
C LYS A 157 20.02 10.90 0.02
N MET A 158 19.24 11.14 -1.03
CA MET A 158 18.23 10.23 -1.56
C MET A 158 18.42 10.08 -3.07
N GLN A 159 18.30 8.87 -3.61
CA GLN A 159 18.37 8.61 -5.03
C GLN A 159 17.08 7.96 -5.54
N ILE A 160 16.70 8.37 -6.75
CA ILE A 160 15.62 7.75 -7.51
C ILE A 160 16.27 6.86 -8.55
N LEU A 161 16.09 5.56 -8.38
CA LEU A 161 16.66 4.53 -9.26
C LEU A 161 15.53 3.84 -10.02
N THR A 162 15.70 3.69 -11.33
CA THR A 162 14.65 3.13 -12.19
C THR A 162 15.24 2.17 -13.23
N GLY A 163 14.36 1.43 -13.90
CA GLY A 163 14.79 0.53 -14.96
C GLY A 163 13.66 -0.34 -15.49
N VAL A 164 14.06 -1.32 -16.27
CA VAL A 164 13.18 -2.29 -16.94
C VAL A 164 13.52 -3.68 -16.44
N PHE A 165 12.53 -4.46 -16.03
CA PHE A 165 12.72 -5.82 -15.55
C PHE A 165 11.68 -6.79 -16.13
N GLY A 166 12.01 -8.07 -16.15
CA GLY A 166 11.14 -9.15 -16.61
C GLY A 166 11.64 -10.50 -16.12
N LYS A 167 11.07 -11.60 -16.60
CA LYS A 167 11.47 -12.97 -16.19
C LYS A 167 12.99 -13.26 -16.23
N PRO A 168 13.77 -12.75 -17.22
CA PRO A 168 15.23 -12.94 -17.21
C PRO A 168 15.97 -11.99 -16.27
N GLY A 169 15.28 -11.16 -15.49
CA GLY A 169 15.89 -10.16 -14.62
C GLY A 169 15.81 -8.74 -15.17
N ARG A 170 16.72 -7.85 -14.73
CA ARG A 170 16.79 -6.47 -15.21
C ARG A 170 17.53 -6.37 -16.53
N LEU A 171 17.03 -5.52 -17.43
CA LEU A 171 17.80 -5.16 -18.63
C LEU A 171 19.13 -4.52 -18.24
N GLU A 172 20.18 -4.89 -18.97
CA GLU A 172 21.50 -4.32 -18.79
C GLU A 172 21.54 -2.87 -19.27
N ILE A 173 22.25 -2.02 -18.53
CA ILE A 173 22.46 -0.63 -18.90
C ILE A 173 23.84 -0.50 -19.52
N THR A 174 23.90 -0.12 -20.80
CA THR A 174 25.14 -0.07 -21.62
C THR A 174 25.72 1.34 -21.68
N ALA A 175 24.94 2.36 -21.33
CA ALA A 175 25.37 3.76 -21.28
C ALA A 175 24.51 4.54 -20.28
N GLY A 176 25.03 5.69 -19.81
CA GLY A 176 24.34 6.59 -18.89
C GLY A 176 24.58 6.26 -17.40
N PRO A 177 24.08 7.13 -16.49
CA PRO A 177 24.30 6.97 -15.05
C PRO A 177 23.52 5.77 -14.50
N HIS A 178 24.21 4.81 -13.90
CA HIS A 178 23.59 3.63 -13.31
C HIS A 178 24.42 3.08 -12.13
N ASP A 179 23.80 2.22 -11.33
CA ASP A 179 24.47 1.49 -10.27
C ASP A 179 24.90 0.07 -10.70
N THR A 180 25.61 -0.61 -9.83
CA THR A 180 26.12 -1.97 -10.08
C THR A 180 25.03 -3.04 -10.18
N THR A 181 23.80 -2.70 -9.81
CA THR A 181 22.64 -3.61 -9.84
C THR A 181 21.70 -3.35 -11.02
N ARG A 182 22.18 -2.69 -12.09
CA ARG A 182 21.44 -2.39 -13.32
C ARG A 182 20.21 -1.50 -13.07
N ARG A 183 20.37 -0.44 -12.26
CA ARG A 183 19.35 0.59 -12.03
C ARG A 183 19.88 1.93 -12.53
N ALA A 184 19.20 2.59 -13.44
CA ALA A 184 19.55 3.94 -13.88
C ALA A 184 19.32 4.93 -12.71
N ILE A 185 20.28 5.83 -12.50
CA ILE A 185 20.19 6.89 -11.48
C ILE A 185 19.44 8.06 -12.12
N ALA A 186 18.11 8.09 -11.91
CA ALA A 186 17.27 9.12 -12.49
C ALA A 186 17.46 10.48 -11.80
N ALA A 187 17.66 10.49 -10.49
CA ALA A 187 17.98 11.71 -9.73
C ALA A 187 18.74 11.39 -8.44
N THR A 188 19.53 12.38 -8.00
CA THR A 188 20.11 12.40 -6.65
C THR A 188 19.69 13.70 -5.97
N LEU A 189 19.03 13.59 -4.82
CA LEU A 189 18.37 14.69 -4.13
C LEU A 189 18.93 14.84 -2.72
N SER A 190 18.94 16.10 -2.24
CA SER A 190 19.29 16.41 -0.85
C SER A 190 18.02 16.64 -0.03
N VAL A 191 17.88 15.92 1.08
CA VAL A 191 16.74 16.00 2.00
C VAL A 191 17.22 16.49 3.35
N SER A 192 16.63 17.56 3.87
CA SER A 192 16.97 18.16 5.16
C SER A 192 15.93 17.82 6.23
N GLY A 193 16.24 18.09 7.50
CA GLY A 193 15.28 17.94 8.61
C GLY A 193 14.96 16.49 8.93
N LEU A 194 15.91 15.59 8.72
CA LEU A 194 15.80 14.19 9.10
C LEU A 194 15.64 14.05 10.61
N ARG A 195 14.73 13.16 11.02
CA ARG A 195 14.66 12.74 12.43
C ARG A 195 15.55 11.51 12.60
N SER A 196 16.44 11.55 13.58
CA SER A 196 17.16 10.33 13.98
C SER A 196 16.14 9.28 14.43
N PRO A 197 16.21 8.04 13.92
CA PRO A 197 15.38 6.97 14.43
C PRO A 197 15.60 6.82 15.93
N ALA A 198 14.56 6.50 16.67
CA ALA A 198 14.67 6.16 18.09
C ALA A 198 15.51 4.89 18.19
N LYS A 199 16.82 5.04 18.43
CA LYS A 199 17.82 3.96 18.39
C LYS A 199 17.49 2.75 19.31
N ASN A 200 16.56 2.92 20.26
CA ASN A 200 16.23 1.94 21.28
C ASN A 200 14.71 1.85 21.54
N ALA A 201 13.86 1.88 20.52
CA ALA A 201 12.45 1.59 20.78
C ALA A 201 12.34 0.20 21.41
N ARG A 202 11.74 0.15 22.60
CA ARG A 202 11.44 -1.09 23.32
C ARG A 202 10.59 -1.97 22.41
N ILE A 203 10.87 -3.26 22.39
CA ILE A 203 10.01 -4.25 21.76
C ILE A 203 8.69 -4.28 22.53
N PRO A 204 7.54 -4.05 21.89
CA PRO A 204 6.26 -4.04 22.56
C PRO A 204 5.85 -5.44 22.98
N GLU A 205 4.95 -5.51 23.97
CA GLU A 205 4.38 -6.75 24.49
C GLU A 205 2.86 -6.65 24.53
N LEU A 206 2.16 -7.71 24.13
CA LEU A 206 0.72 -7.84 24.12
C LEU A 206 0.34 -9.13 24.87
N HIS A 207 -0.58 -9.02 25.84
CA HIS A 207 -1.08 -10.14 26.60
C HIS A 207 -2.38 -10.67 25.95
N ALA A 208 -2.27 -11.73 25.14
CA ALA A 208 -3.41 -12.35 24.50
C ALA A 208 -4.16 -13.24 25.51
N GLU A 209 -5.43 -12.91 25.78
CA GLU A 209 -6.26 -13.67 26.71
C GLU A 209 -6.87 -14.90 26.05
N LYS A 210 -6.93 -16.00 26.82
CA LYS A 210 -7.65 -17.19 26.40
C LYS A 210 -9.16 -16.98 26.47
N LEU A 211 -9.87 -17.37 25.41
CA LEU A 211 -11.33 -17.40 25.41
C LEU A 211 -11.86 -18.36 26.44
N GLU A 212 -12.89 -17.97 27.19
CA GLU A 212 -13.64 -18.87 28.03
C GLU A 212 -14.38 -19.90 27.17
N PRO A 213 -14.61 -21.13 27.69
CA PRO A 213 -15.29 -22.18 26.93
C PRO A 213 -16.69 -21.82 26.44
N THR A 214 -17.33 -20.82 27.04
CA THR A 214 -18.65 -20.29 26.66
C THR A 214 -18.59 -19.17 25.65
N GLN A 215 -17.41 -18.65 25.37
CA GLN A 215 -17.22 -17.56 24.41
C GLN A 215 -16.92 -18.14 23.03
N THR A 216 -17.57 -17.59 22.03
CA THR A 216 -17.35 -17.94 20.62
C THR A 216 -17.10 -16.67 19.84
N ILE A 217 -16.20 -16.74 18.87
CA ILE A 217 -16.00 -15.71 17.84
C ILE A 217 -16.66 -16.22 16.55
N LYS A 218 -17.55 -15.43 16.00
CA LYS A 218 -18.13 -15.67 14.70
C LYS A 218 -17.32 -14.88 13.69
N LEU A 219 -16.61 -15.57 12.83
CA LEU A 219 -15.82 -14.90 11.78
C LEU A 219 -16.76 -14.33 10.72
N ASP A 220 -17.15 -13.06 10.87
CA ASP A 220 -17.99 -12.35 9.90
C ASP A 220 -17.42 -10.95 9.56
N GLY A 221 -16.22 -10.66 10.06
CA GLY A 221 -15.51 -9.39 9.83
C GLY A 221 -16.01 -8.26 10.72
N LYS A 222 -16.91 -8.53 11.69
CA LYS A 222 -17.39 -7.54 12.66
C LYS A 222 -16.79 -7.83 14.00
N LEU A 223 -16.31 -6.82 14.69
CA LEU A 223 -15.69 -6.96 16.00
C LEU A 223 -16.71 -6.64 17.10
N ASP A 224 -17.92 -7.19 17.01
CA ASP A 224 -19.02 -6.86 17.90
C ASP A 224 -19.20 -7.87 19.06
N GLU A 225 -18.51 -9.02 19.02
CA GLU A 225 -18.53 -9.99 20.12
C GLU A 225 -17.97 -9.40 21.41
N PRO A 226 -18.58 -9.75 22.55
CA PRO A 226 -18.11 -9.26 23.85
C PRO A 226 -16.62 -9.53 24.13
N ALA A 227 -16.08 -10.63 23.58
CA ALA A 227 -14.67 -10.99 23.75
C ALA A 227 -13.73 -9.96 23.12
N TRP A 228 -14.06 -9.42 21.93
CA TRP A 228 -13.26 -8.38 21.29
C TRP A 228 -13.26 -7.05 22.04
N LYS A 229 -14.35 -6.76 22.78
CA LYS A 229 -14.45 -5.52 23.57
C LYS A 229 -13.45 -5.46 24.71
N THR A 230 -13.10 -6.63 25.26
CA THR A 230 -12.18 -6.76 26.40
C THR A 230 -10.79 -7.25 25.99
N ALA A 231 -10.61 -7.69 24.75
CA ALA A 231 -9.31 -8.17 24.25
C ALA A 231 -8.25 -7.06 24.31
N ALA A 232 -7.05 -7.45 24.72
CA ALA A 232 -5.90 -6.54 24.69
C ALA A 232 -5.62 -6.07 23.25
N SER A 233 -5.29 -4.80 23.12
CA SER A 233 -5.04 -4.13 21.87
C SER A 233 -3.58 -3.70 21.74
N THR A 234 -3.05 -3.73 20.52
CA THR A 234 -1.76 -3.11 20.19
C THR A 234 -1.75 -1.59 20.38
N GLY A 235 -2.94 -0.97 20.46
CA GLY A 235 -3.10 0.45 20.17
C GLY A 235 -2.78 0.77 18.70
N PRO A 236 -2.78 2.07 18.34
CA PRO A 236 -2.48 2.49 16.97
C PRO A 236 -1.11 2.02 16.52
N LEU A 237 -1.04 1.41 15.34
CA LEU A 237 0.23 1.04 14.73
C LEU A 237 1.04 2.28 14.37
N VAL A 238 2.36 2.14 14.28
CA VAL A 238 3.30 3.24 14.04
C VAL A 238 4.03 3.03 12.70
N ASP A 239 4.62 4.09 12.17
CA ASP A 239 5.46 3.98 10.98
C ASP A 239 6.54 2.90 11.17
N VAL A 240 6.58 1.95 10.25
CA VAL A 240 7.41 0.73 10.34
C VAL A 240 8.90 1.03 10.50
N ARG A 241 9.37 2.17 10.01
CA ARG A 241 10.79 2.51 9.98
C ARG A 241 11.20 3.43 11.11
N THR A 242 10.34 4.35 11.51
CA THR A 242 10.66 5.38 12.52
C THR A 242 10.13 5.08 13.91
N GLY A 243 9.09 4.23 14.02
CA GLY A 243 8.37 4.00 15.26
C GLY A 243 7.58 5.22 15.74
N GLN A 244 7.35 6.21 14.89
CA GLN A 244 6.58 7.39 15.22
C GLN A 244 5.15 7.28 14.67
N PRO A 245 4.16 7.96 15.29
CA PRO A 245 2.84 8.05 14.69
C PRO A 245 2.93 8.58 13.27
N ASN A 246 2.39 7.85 12.31
CA ASN A 246 2.41 8.24 10.92
C ASN A 246 1.22 9.15 10.60
N ARG A 247 1.42 10.46 10.72
CA ARG A 247 0.36 11.46 10.47
C ARG A 247 0.16 11.79 8.99
N ASN A 248 1.06 11.35 8.12
CA ASN A 248 1.09 11.72 6.70
C ASN A 248 0.74 10.55 5.77
N PHE A 249 0.54 9.38 6.33
CA PHE A 249 0.14 8.21 5.56
C PHE A 249 -1.37 7.97 5.77
N PRO A 250 -2.18 7.79 4.72
CA PRO A 250 -3.64 7.70 4.85
C PRO A 250 -4.12 6.38 5.49
N LEU A 251 -3.26 5.71 6.22
CA LEU A 251 -3.48 4.40 6.81
C LEU A 251 -3.23 4.44 8.32
N ASN A 252 -4.19 3.95 9.08
CA ASN A 252 -4.04 3.67 10.50
C ASN A 252 -4.65 2.30 10.82
N ALA A 253 -4.08 1.59 11.76
CA ALA A 253 -4.60 0.29 12.14
C ALA A 253 -4.38 0.00 13.62
N GLU A 254 -5.18 -0.91 14.14
CA GLU A 254 -5.11 -1.46 15.50
C GLU A 254 -5.38 -2.97 15.42
N VAL A 255 -4.72 -3.75 16.28
CA VAL A 255 -4.83 -5.21 16.27
C VAL A 255 -5.19 -5.72 17.66
N LYS A 256 -6.05 -6.73 17.70
CA LYS A 256 -6.41 -7.48 18.90
C LYS A 256 -6.14 -8.95 18.70
N VAL A 257 -5.72 -9.63 19.77
CA VAL A 257 -5.41 -11.06 19.76
C VAL A 257 -6.12 -11.76 20.91
N LEU A 258 -6.80 -12.85 20.60
CA LEU A 258 -7.36 -13.81 21.55
C LEU A 258 -6.91 -15.22 21.16
N TRP A 259 -7.07 -16.19 22.04
CA TRP A 259 -6.72 -17.56 21.73
C TRP A 259 -7.63 -18.59 22.41
N SER A 260 -7.60 -19.81 21.88
CA SER A 260 -8.30 -20.98 22.41
C SER A 260 -7.40 -22.20 22.39
N ASP A 261 -7.89 -23.35 22.83
CA ASP A 261 -7.14 -24.61 22.74
C ASP A 261 -6.86 -25.07 21.31
N THR A 262 -7.57 -24.52 20.32
CA THR A 262 -7.48 -24.95 18.92
C THR A 262 -6.74 -23.99 18.00
N GLY A 263 -6.58 -22.73 18.39
CA GLY A 263 -5.93 -21.72 17.55
C GLY A 263 -6.00 -20.32 18.15
N MET A 264 -5.38 -19.38 17.46
CA MET A 264 -5.46 -17.94 17.77
C MET A 264 -6.48 -17.24 16.87
N TYR A 265 -7.08 -16.21 17.43
CA TYR A 265 -7.94 -15.26 16.75
C TYR A 265 -7.22 -13.92 16.68
N VAL A 266 -7.16 -13.34 15.52
CA VAL A 266 -6.54 -12.01 15.29
C VAL A 266 -7.54 -11.12 14.59
N ALA A 267 -7.74 -9.94 15.13
CA ALA A 267 -8.64 -8.94 14.56
C ALA A 267 -7.88 -7.67 14.22
N PHE A 268 -8.06 -7.17 13.01
CA PHE A 268 -7.55 -5.88 12.56
C PHE A 268 -8.69 -4.89 12.36
N SER A 269 -8.50 -3.68 12.83
CA SER A 269 -9.32 -2.52 12.46
C SER A 269 -8.43 -1.56 11.67
N VAL A 270 -8.76 -1.31 10.41
CA VAL A 270 -7.97 -0.50 9.50
C VAL A 270 -8.79 0.70 9.06
N ALA A 271 -8.26 1.91 9.26
CA ALA A 271 -8.79 3.15 8.70
C ALA A 271 -8.02 3.49 7.43
N ASP A 272 -8.72 3.59 6.31
CA ASP A 272 -8.15 3.89 4.99
C ASP A 272 -9.20 4.62 4.15
N THR A 273 -8.80 5.64 3.40
CA THR A 273 -9.70 6.51 2.62
C THR A 273 -9.87 6.09 1.15
N ASP A 274 -9.15 5.04 0.71
CA ASP A 274 -9.20 4.55 -0.67
C ASP A 274 -8.80 3.07 -0.70
N LEU A 275 -9.77 2.16 -0.66
CA LEU A 275 -9.55 0.71 -0.55
C LEU A 275 -9.16 0.10 -1.89
N ILE A 276 -7.93 -0.39 -1.98
CA ILE A 276 -7.38 -0.96 -3.21
C ILE A 276 -7.14 -2.47 -3.03
N GLY A 277 -7.96 -3.26 -3.68
CA GLY A 277 -7.77 -4.72 -3.79
C GLY A 277 -6.85 -5.08 -4.95
N GLY A 278 -7.30 -4.83 -6.16
CA GLY A 278 -6.51 -4.95 -7.39
C GLY A 278 -6.20 -6.37 -7.84
N PHE A 279 -6.84 -7.40 -7.24
CA PHE A 279 -6.61 -8.81 -7.55
C PHE A 279 -7.88 -9.49 -8.07
N LYS A 280 -7.72 -10.62 -8.77
CA LYS A 280 -8.84 -11.42 -9.24
C LYS A 280 -9.44 -12.24 -8.10
N LYS A 281 -10.76 -12.36 -8.08
CA LYS A 281 -11.45 -13.20 -7.11
C LYS A 281 -10.95 -14.66 -7.21
N GLY A 282 -10.49 -15.22 -6.08
CA GLY A 282 -9.99 -16.60 -5.99
C GLY A 282 -8.57 -16.77 -6.52
N GLU A 283 -7.83 -15.70 -6.75
CA GLU A 283 -6.39 -15.76 -7.04
C GLU A 283 -5.66 -16.40 -5.86
N GLN A 284 -4.73 -17.32 -6.15
CA GLN A 284 -3.98 -18.04 -5.14
C GLN A 284 -2.67 -17.32 -4.87
N ASP A 285 -2.35 -17.09 -3.61
CA ASP A 285 -1.13 -16.46 -3.11
C ASP A 285 -0.69 -15.21 -3.91
N PRO A 286 -1.63 -14.26 -4.17
CA PRO A 286 -1.27 -13.05 -4.89
C PRO A 286 -0.37 -12.19 -4.00
N HIS A 287 0.49 -11.36 -4.61
CA HIS A 287 1.42 -10.49 -3.91
C HIS A 287 0.68 -9.30 -3.25
N LEU A 288 -0.05 -9.59 -2.17
CA LEU A 288 -0.97 -8.67 -1.52
C LEU A 288 -0.30 -7.39 -1.02
N TRP A 289 0.96 -7.45 -0.59
CA TRP A 289 1.75 -6.29 -0.11
C TRP A 289 1.90 -5.18 -1.14
N THR A 290 1.64 -5.45 -2.42
CA THR A 290 1.69 -4.44 -3.49
C THR A 290 0.48 -3.51 -3.50
N LYS A 291 -0.55 -3.83 -2.71
CA LYS A 291 -1.82 -3.10 -2.56
C LYS A 291 -2.16 -2.95 -1.08
N ASP A 292 -3.44 -2.88 -0.74
CA ASP A 292 -3.88 -2.83 0.65
C ASP A 292 -3.95 -4.25 1.21
N THR A 293 -3.31 -4.45 2.35
CA THR A 293 -3.35 -5.73 3.07
C THR A 293 -3.03 -5.54 4.55
N VAL A 294 -3.51 -6.44 5.38
CA VAL A 294 -2.97 -6.66 6.73
C VAL A 294 -2.07 -7.87 6.73
N GLU A 295 -1.06 -7.86 7.59
CA GLU A 295 -0.05 -8.89 7.64
C GLU A 295 0.25 -9.29 9.07
N MET A 296 0.41 -10.59 9.30
CA MET A 296 0.90 -11.19 10.54
C MET A 296 2.21 -11.91 10.26
N MET A 297 3.28 -11.48 10.89
CA MET A 297 4.51 -12.24 10.98
C MET A 297 4.54 -13.01 12.31
N VAL A 298 4.86 -14.29 12.25
CA VAL A 298 4.81 -15.20 13.41
C VAL A 298 6.10 -15.99 13.50
N ASP A 299 6.81 -15.82 14.59
CA ASP A 299 7.97 -16.60 15.01
C ASP A 299 7.58 -17.34 16.28
N PRO A 300 7.17 -18.63 16.17
CA PRO A 300 6.46 -19.32 17.22
C PRO A 300 7.35 -19.97 18.29
N ASP A 301 8.65 -20.10 18.07
CA ASP A 301 9.59 -20.48 19.13
C ASP A 301 10.04 -19.26 19.96
N GLY A 302 9.81 -18.06 19.41
CA GLY A 302 9.90 -16.80 20.13
C GLY A 302 11.31 -16.30 20.41
N ASP A 303 12.34 -16.88 19.78
CA ASP A 303 13.73 -16.52 20.03
C ASP A 303 14.20 -15.28 19.28
N GLY A 304 13.57 -14.98 18.12
CA GLY A 304 13.83 -13.78 17.31
C GLY A 304 15.16 -13.84 16.55
N ASP A 305 15.64 -15.03 16.24
CA ASP A 305 16.91 -15.25 15.53
C ASP A 305 16.82 -14.98 14.02
N ASN A 306 15.64 -14.63 13.52
CA ASN A 306 15.24 -14.43 12.12
C ASN A 306 15.21 -15.74 11.30
N LYS A 307 14.85 -16.84 11.91
CA LYS A 307 14.60 -18.12 11.26
C LYS A 307 13.22 -18.67 11.63
N ASP A 308 12.82 -19.73 10.94
CA ASP A 308 11.67 -20.56 11.29
C ASP A 308 10.36 -19.78 11.54
N TYR A 309 10.15 -18.69 10.79
CA TYR A 309 8.99 -17.82 10.93
C TYR A 309 8.01 -17.93 9.75
N TYR A 310 6.83 -17.36 9.94
CA TYR A 310 5.71 -17.45 9.02
C TYR A 310 5.18 -16.05 8.68
N GLU A 311 4.69 -15.91 7.45
CA GLU A 311 4.01 -14.72 6.94
C GLU A 311 2.58 -15.09 6.55
N ILE A 312 1.61 -14.28 6.95
CA ILE A 312 0.19 -14.44 6.63
C ILE A 312 -0.37 -13.07 6.29
N GLN A 313 -0.92 -12.89 5.10
CA GLN A 313 -1.53 -11.65 4.64
C GLN A 313 -3.00 -11.86 4.29
N ILE A 314 -3.83 -10.86 4.53
CA ILE A 314 -5.25 -10.85 4.17
C ILE A 314 -5.60 -9.45 3.64
N ASN A 315 -6.18 -9.37 2.44
CA ASN A 315 -6.53 -8.09 1.82
C ASN A 315 -8.03 -7.73 1.98
N PRO A 316 -8.47 -6.52 1.60
CA PRO A 316 -9.88 -6.13 1.64
C PRO A 316 -10.83 -7.02 0.85
N GLN A 317 -10.33 -7.77 -0.16
CA GLN A 317 -11.11 -8.75 -0.93
C GLN A 317 -11.21 -10.12 -0.24
N ASN A 318 -10.64 -10.27 0.96
CA ASN A 318 -10.49 -11.52 1.70
C ASN A 318 -9.70 -12.59 0.92
N LEU A 319 -8.71 -12.16 0.13
CA LEU A 319 -7.70 -13.04 -0.44
C LEU A 319 -6.57 -13.21 0.57
N VAL A 320 -5.92 -14.36 0.51
CA VAL A 320 -4.85 -14.73 1.43
C VAL A 320 -3.56 -14.94 0.64
N PHE A 321 -2.45 -14.48 1.20
CA PHE A 321 -1.10 -14.94 0.89
C PHE A 321 -0.52 -15.50 2.19
N ASP A 322 0.04 -16.71 2.14
CA ASP A 322 0.73 -17.27 3.29
C ASP A 322 2.02 -18.01 2.87
N SER A 323 3.02 -17.99 3.76
CA SER A 323 4.32 -18.62 3.47
C SER A 323 5.10 -18.90 4.75
N GLN A 324 6.00 -19.89 4.69
CA GLN A 324 6.96 -20.22 5.75
C GLN A 324 8.39 -19.85 5.30
N PHE A 325 9.23 -19.40 6.23
CA PHE A 325 10.61 -19.03 6.01
C PHE A 325 11.55 -19.83 6.92
N ASP A 326 12.66 -20.34 6.34
CA ASP A 326 13.71 -21.06 7.08
C ASP A 326 14.73 -20.08 7.68
N GLY A 327 14.88 -18.90 7.08
CA GLY A 327 15.81 -17.87 7.51
C GLY A 327 15.38 -16.48 7.04
N TYR A 328 16.17 -15.47 7.35
CA TYR A 328 15.86 -14.07 6.98
C TYR A 328 15.75 -13.91 5.46
N ASN A 329 14.50 -13.79 4.98
CA ASN A 329 14.19 -13.76 3.55
C ASN A 329 14.60 -15.03 2.78
N GLU A 330 14.63 -16.17 3.42
CA GLU A 330 15.01 -17.44 2.80
C GLU A 330 13.91 -18.51 2.98
N PRO A 331 13.63 -19.33 1.95
CA PRO A 331 14.22 -19.27 0.63
C PRO A 331 13.71 -18.10 -0.21
N LYS A 332 14.56 -17.59 -1.10
CA LYS A 332 14.16 -16.63 -2.12
C LYS A 332 13.57 -17.32 -3.33
N VAL A 333 12.49 -16.76 -3.84
CA VAL A 333 11.94 -17.11 -5.15
C VAL A 333 12.25 -15.95 -6.11
N GLU A 334 13.23 -16.15 -6.99
CA GLU A 334 13.61 -15.16 -8.00
C GLU A 334 12.51 -15.03 -9.08
N PRO A 335 12.33 -13.84 -9.74
CA PRO A 335 13.15 -12.62 -9.59
C PRO A 335 12.62 -11.63 -8.55
N ASP A 336 11.46 -11.84 -7.97
CA ASP A 336 10.68 -10.79 -7.34
C ASP A 336 10.81 -10.74 -5.80
N GLY A 337 11.49 -11.67 -5.18
CA GLY A 337 11.57 -11.47 -3.79
C GLY A 337 12.02 -12.55 -2.90
N PRO A 338 11.87 -12.44 -1.58
CA PRO A 338 11.73 -13.58 -0.70
C PRO A 338 10.26 -13.94 -0.56
N PHE A 339 9.83 -15.12 -1.07
CA PHE A 339 8.45 -15.59 -0.91
C PHE A 339 8.35 -16.81 0.00
N GLY A 340 9.47 -17.34 0.43
CA GLY A 340 9.52 -18.50 1.30
C GLY A 340 8.96 -19.77 0.65
N HIS A 341 8.42 -20.64 1.48
CA HIS A 341 7.72 -21.88 1.10
C HIS A 341 6.23 -21.61 0.94
N GLN A 342 5.78 -21.24 -0.27
CA GLN A 342 4.38 -20.95 -0.57
C GLN A 342 3.50 -22.20 -0.60
N GLU A 343 4.08 -23.40 -0.62
CA GLU A 343 3.35 -24.65 -0.45
C GLU A 343 2.86 -24.88 0.99
N TRP A 344 3.41 -24.12 1.96
CA TRP A 344 2.86 -24.10 3.32
C TRP A 344 1.55 -23.33 3.36
N SER A 345 0.60 -23.79 4.16
CA SER A 345 -0.63 -23.05 4.39
C SER A 345 -0.94 -22.89 5.87
N ALA A 346 -1.31 -21.69 6.25
CA ALA A 346 -1.82 -21.37 7.58
C ALA A 346 -3.14 -22.10 7.90
N ASN A 347 -3.82 -22.65 6.91
CA ASN A 347 -5.15 -23.25 7.03
C ASN A 347 -6.13 -22.35 7.81
N LEU A 348 -5.98 -21.05 7.61
CA LEU A 348 -6.75 -20.05 8.33
C LEU A 348 -8.19 -19.97 7.83
N LYS A 349 -9.04 -19.39 8.66
CA LYS A 349 -10.35 -18.90 8.26
C LYS A 349 -10.38 -17.41 8.51
N SER A 350 -10.91 -16.65 7.56
CA SER A 350 -11.00 -15.20 7.70
C SER A 350 -12.33 -14.66 7.20
N ALA A 351 -12.67 -13.49 7.67
CA ALA A 351 -13.76 -12.67 7.15
C ALA A 351 -13.35 -11.21 7.18
N VAL A 352 -13.82 -10.46 6.19
CA VAL A 352 -13.57 -9.03 6.04
C VAL A 352 -14.90 -8.29 5.96
N SER A 353 -15.01 -7.21 6.70
CA SER A 353 -16.12 -6.25 6.59
C SER A 353 -15.58 -4.92 6.09
N LEU A 354 -16.15 -4.40 5.01
CA LEU A 354 -15.75 -3.15 4.38
C LEU A 354 -16.62 -2.00 4.89
N ASP A 355 -16.01 -0.87 5.13
CA ASP A 355 -16.66 0.43 5.30
C ASP A 355 -16.20 1.34 4.16
N GLY A 356 -16.63 0.98 2.95
CA GLY A 356 -16.22 1.56 1.68
C GLY A 356 -16.39 0.59 0.52
N THR A 357 -15.79 0.92 -0.62
CA THR A 357 -15.89 0.18 -1.88
C THR A 357 -14.51 -0.10 -2.45
N VAL A 358 -14.13 -1.37 -2.52
CA VAL A 358 -12.82 -1.77 -3.06
C VAL A 358 -12.71 -1.42 -4.55
N ASP A 359 -11.52 -0.89 -4.93
CA ASP A 359 -11.16 -0.52 -6.31
C ASP A 359 -12.03 0.59 -6.94
N LYS A 360 -12.55 1.50 -6.10
CA LYS A 360 -13.36 2.62 -6.57
C LYS A 360 -12.89 3.95 -5.93
N SER A 361 -11.83 4.51 -6.45
CA SER A 361 -11.21 5.76 -5.93
C SER A 361 -12.02 7.05 -6.20
N THR A 362 -13.32 6.93 -6.58
CA THR A 362 -14.21 8.08 -6.82
C THR A 362 -15.12 8.40 -5.63
N ASP A 363 -15.19 7.53 -4.64
CA ASP A 363 -15.84 7.74 -3.35
C ASP A 363 -14.80 7.80 -2.22
N GLU A 364 -15.23 8.14 -1.03
CA GLU A 364 -14.39 8.21 0.16
C GLU A 364 -14.69 6.99 1.04
N ASP A 365 -13.70 6.16 1.22
CA ASP A 365 -13.79 5.00 2.11
C ASP A 365 -13.46 5.41 3.55
N ARG A 366 -13.83 4.56 4.52
CA ARG A 366 -13.46 4.72 5.93
C ARG A 366 -12.54 3.61 6.44
N GLY A 367 -12.51 2.49 5.72
CA GLY A 367 -11.61 1.39 6.04
C GLY A 367 -12.26 0.02 6.00
N TYR A 368 -11.65 -0.92 6.70
CA TYR A 368 -12.13 -2.29 6.78
C TYR A 368 -11.71 -2.95 8.08
N THR A 369 -12.39 -4.03 8.44
CA THR A 369 -12.02 -4.91 9.54
C THR A 369 -11.77 -6.32 9.03
N VAL A 370 -10.81 -7.00 9.64
CA VAL A 370 -10.47 -8.39 9.35
C VAL A 370 -10.57 -9.20 10.64
N GLU A 371 -11.25 -10.33 10.59
CA GLU A 371 -11.17 -11.37 11.60
C GLU A 371 -10.51 -12.61 10.99
N ALA A 372 -9.52 -13.15 11.67
CA ALA A 372 -8.83 -14.36 11.27
C ALA A 372 -8.74 -15.36 12.44
N PHE A 373 -8.96 -16.63 12.12
CA PHE A 373 -8.66 -17.76 13.01
C PHE A 373 -7.55 -18.59 12.38
N VAL A 374 -6.43 -18.76 13.08
CA VAL A 374 -5.30 -19.58 12.64
C VAL A 374 -5.13 -20.75 13.58
N PRO A 375 -5.30 -22.01 13.12
CA PRO A 375 -5.20 -23.19 13.96
C PRO A 375 -3.75 -23.44 14.39
N TRP A 376 -3.55 -23.86 15.65
CA TRP A 376 -2.21 -24.11 16.21
C TRP A 376 -1.39 -25.11 15.39
N LYS A 377 -2.05 -26.12 14.83
CA LYS A 377 -1.41 -27.18 14.03
C LYS A 377 -0.62 -26.66 12.82
N SER A 378 -0.86 -25.43 12.37
CA SER A 378 -0.17 -24.83 11.25
C SER A 378 1.27 -24.42 11.59
N PHE A 379 1.59 -24.25 12.86
CA PHE A 379 2.89 -23.74 13.31
C PHE A 379 3.80 -24.89 13.79
N ALA A 380 4.29 -25.70 12.83
CA ALA A 380 5.11 -26.89 13.15
C ALA A 380 6.45 -26.56 13.86
N LYS A 381 6.93 -25.33 13.76
CA LYS A 381 8.18 -24.89 14.41
C LYS A 381 7.98 -24.42 15.86
N ALA A 382 6.74 -24.36 16.34
CA ALA A 382 6.46 -24.01 17.74
C ALA A 382 7.00 -25.06 18.71
N ALA A 383 7.60 -24.61 19.81
CA ALA A 383 8.13 -25.50 20.84
C ALA A 383 7.04 -26.39 21.48
N LYS A 384 5.82 -25.86 21.59
CA LYS A 384 4.65 -26.55 22.10
C LYS A 384 3.35 -26.02 21.53
N LEU A 385 2.39 -26.91 21.23
CA LEU A 385 1.05 -26.60 20.72
C LEU A 385 -0.04 -27.32 21.51
N PRO A 386 -1.10 -26.67 22.00
CA PRO A 386 -1.22 -25.19 22.05
C PRO A 386 -0.11 -24.58 22.92
N PRO A 387 0.19 -23.28 22.78
CA PRO A 387 1.21 -22.62 23.59
C PRO A 387 0.83 -22.67 25.08
N GLU A 388 1.84 -22.73 25.94
CA GLU A 388 1.62 -22.73 27.38
C GLU A 388 1.20 -21.35 27.89
N VAL A 389 0.34 -21.31 28.89
CA VAL A 389 0.03 -20.06 29.60
C VAL A 389 1.31 -19.49 30.20
N GLY A 390 1.59 -18.23 29.90
CA GLY A 390 2.81 -17.53 30.31
C GLY A 390 3.97 -17.64 29.31
N SER A 391 3.88 -18.52 28.31
CA SER A 391 4.84 -18.52 27.20
C SER A 391 4.58 -17.35 26.23
N SER A 392 5.56 -17.00 25.43
CA SER A 392 5.41 -15.93 24.43
C SER A 392 5.96 -16.34 23.07
N TRP A 393 5.30 -15.87 22.01
CA TRP A 393 5.79 -15.94 20.66
C TRP A 393 6.29 -14.54 20.23
N ARG A 394 7.20 -14.49 19.28
CA ARG A 394 7.49 -13.25 18.58
C ARG A 394 6.49 -13.08 17.45
N MET A 395 5.81 -11.95 17.42
CA MET A 395 4.87 -11.63 16.36
C MET A 395 4.98 -10.16 15.97
N ASN A 396 4.65 -9.88 14.74
CA ASN A 396 4.44 -8.49 14.34
C ASN A 396 3.18 -8.39 13.49
N PHE A 397 2.56 -7.23 13.55
CA PHE A 397 1.36 -6.92 12.79
C PHE A 397 1.62 -5.68 11.96
N TYR A 398 1.20 -5.74 10.70
CA TYR A 398 1.35 -4.65 9.75
C TYR A 398 0.01 -4.35 9.09
N ALA A 399 -0.20 -3.10 8.72
CA ALA A 399 -1.17 -2.71 7.70
C ALA A 399 -0.40 -2.02 6.60
N MET A 400 -0.60 -2.49 5.37
CA MET A 400 0.21 -2.11 4.22
C MET A 400 -0.64 -1.45 3.15
N LYS A 401 0.00 -0.55 2.42
CA LYS A 401 -0.53 0.12 1.23
C LYS A 401 0.62 0.41 0.27
N ASN A 402 0.56 -0.14 -0.95
CA ASN A 402 1.56 0.11 -1.99
C ASN A 402 3.02 -0.12 -1.52
N ASN A 403 3.32 -1.28 -0.95
CA ASN A 403 4.64 -1.66 -0.41
C ASN A 403 5.16 -0.80 0.75
N GLY A 404 4.33 0.03 1.36
CA GLY A 404 4.61 0.78 2.57
C GLY A 404 3.65 0.39 3.68
N GLY A 405 3.84 0.89 4.90
CA GLY A 405 2.88 0.58 5.94
C GLY A 405 3.23 1.05 7.34
N VAL A 406 2.33 0.67 8.24
CA VAL A 406 2.47 0.83 9.68
C VAL A 406 2.63 -0.53 10.35
N SER A 407 3.24 -0.57 11.52
CA SER A 407 3.52 -1.80 12.27
C SER A 407 3.27 -1.63 13.76
N TRP A 408 3.00 -2.74 14.44
CA TRP A 408 2.97 -2.79 15.90
C TRP A 408 4.36 -2.59 16.51
N SER A 409 5.32 -3.39 16.06
CA SER A 409 6.72 -3.25 16.45
C SER A 409 7.53 -2.71 15.28
N PRO A 410 8.06 -1.48 15.35
CA PRO A 410 8.76 -0.89 14.22
C PRO A 410 10.11 -1.56 13.99
N ILE A 411 10.46 -1.76 12.73
CA ILE A 411 11.72 -2.35 12.29
C ILE A 411 12.89 -1.37 12.47
N LEU A 412 12.62 -0.06 12.53
CA LEU A 412 13.61 1.01 12.74
C LEU A 412 14.74 1.00 11.71
N GLY A 413 14.41 0.58 10.49
CA GLY A 413 15.36 0.49 9.41
C GLY A 413 16.47 -0.55 9.61
N GLN A 414 16.25 -1.57 10.44
CA GLN A 414 17.18 -2.67 10.66
C GLN A 414 17.02 -3.82 9.67
N GLY A 415 16.30 -3.60 8.58
CA GLY A 415 15.99 -4.58 7.56
C GLY A 415 14.63 -4.29 6.92
N ASN A 416 13.96 -5.33 6.42
CA ASN A 416 12.60 -5.29 5.90
C ASN A 416 11.60 -5.87 6.92
N PHE A 417 10.36 -6.12 6.49
CA PHE A 417 9.26 -6.62 7.31
C PHE A 417 9.54 -7.98 7.96
N HIS A 418 10.45 -8.77 7.39
CA HIS A 418 10.84 -10.11 7.87
C HIS A 418 11.82 -10.10 9.06
N LYS A 419 12.10 -8.97 9.68
CA LYS A 419 13.08 -8.86 10.77
C LYS A 419 12.53 -9.39 12.10
N ALA A 420 12.53 -10.72 12.30
CA ALA A 420 11.95 -11.37 13.48
C ALA A 420 12.58 -10.89 14.81
N SER A 421 13.87 -10.52 14.80
CA SER A 421 14.52 -9.91 15.99
C SER A 421 13.86 -8.58 16.43
N ARG A 422 13.01 -7.98 15.57
CA ARG A 422 12.24 -6.78 15.87
C ARG A 422 10.75 -7.05 16.11
N PHE A 423 10.27 -8.27 15.98
CA PHE A 423 8.89 -8.59 16.28
C PHE A 423 8.58 -8.34 17.75
N GLY A 424 7.35 -7.93 18.06
CA GLY A 424 6.84 -7.78 19.40
C GLY A 424 6.75 -9.12 20.14
N ARG A 425 6.31 -9.12 21.36
CA ARG A 425 6.02 -10.33 22.15
C ARG A 425 4.52 -10.46 22.36
N VAL A 426 3.91 -11.54 21.92
CA VAL A 426 2.56 -11.92 22.31
C VAL A 426 2.67 -12.97 23.40
N VAL A 427 2.24 -12.62 24.61
CA VAL A 427 2.24 -13.49 25.78
C VAL A 427 0.88 -14.15 25.90
N TRP A 428 0.85 -15.47 25.95
CA TRP A 428 -0.39 -16.25 26.05
C TRP A 428 -0.87 -16.32 27.49
N THR A 429 -1.97 -15.64 27.81
CA THR A 429 -2.46 -15.52 29.21
C THR A 429 -3.82 -16.18 29.40
N LYS A 430 -4.14 -16.50 30.65
CA LYS A 430 -5.53 -16.82 31.03
C LYS A 430 -6.33 -15.51 31.10
N LYS A 431 -7.64 -15.62 30.95
CA LYS A 431 -8.54 -14.49 31.15
C LYS A 431 -8.39 -13.89 32.55
N GLY A 432 -8.33 -12.55 32.61
CA GLY A 432 -8.20 -11.82 33.87
C GLY A 432 -6.84 -11.93 34.52
N ALA A 433 -5.81 -12.42 33.86
CA ALA A 433 -4.43 -12.27 34.31
C ALA A 433 -4.09 -10.76 34.30
N ALA A 434 -3.75 -10.21 35.46
CA ALA A 434 -3.41 -8.80 35.58
C ALA A 434 -2.28 -8.47 34.60
N GLU A 435 -2.48 -7.44 33.79
CA GLU A 435 -1.35 -6.89 33.01
C GLU A 435 -0.24 -6.51 33.99
N PRO A 436 1.02 -6.90 33.72
CA PRO A 436 2.12 -6.32 34.44
C PRO A 436 2.03 -4.81 34.21
N ALA A 437 2.10 -4.02 35.27
CA ALA A 437 1.97 -2.57 35.22
C ALA A 437 2.93 -2.02 34.14
N THR A 438 2.45 -1.94 32.91
CA THR A 438 3.14 -1.25 31.82
C THR A 438 3.13 0.19 32.21
N SER A 439 4.32 0.75 32.40
CA SER A 439 4.51 2.19 32.48
C SER A 439 3.87 2.80 31.24
N ALA A 440 2.58 3.15 31.36
CA ALA A 440 1.84 3.85 30.34
C ALA A 440 2.58 5.14 30.03
N SER A 441 2.84 5.32 28.73
CA SER A 441 2.85 6.61 28.08
C SER A 441 3.71 7.72 28.67
N ALA A 442 4.94 7.78 28.25
CA ALA A 442 5.68 9.05 28.19
C ALA A 442 5.24 9.91 26.96
N ALA A 443 3.95 9.97 26.66
CA ALA A 443 3.42 10.75 25.56
C ALA A 443 2.25 11.68 25.95
N ALA A 444 2.13 12.02 27.24
CA ALA A 444 1.15 13.03 27.67
C ALA A 444 1.71 13.82 28.85
N SER A 445 2.72 14.65 28.64
CA SER A 445 3.02 15.76 29.52
C SER A 445 3.87 16.82 28.79
N SER A 446 3.20 17.64 28.00
CA SER A 446 3.58 19.02 27.80
C SER A 446 2.35 19.90 28.05
N ALA A 447 1.79 19.77 29.25
CA ALA A 447 0.94 20.81 29.80
C ALA A 447 1.87 21.87 30.35
N VAL A 448 1.82 23.06 29.75
CA VAL A 448 2.39 24.29 30.25
C VAL A 448 1.84 24.54 31.66
N PRO A 449 2.66 24.85 32.68
CA PRO A 449 2.14 25.20 33.98
C PRO A 449 1.42 26.55 33.90
N ALA A 450 0.12 26.53 34.20
CA ALA A 450 -0.64 27.75 34.38
C ALA A 450 -0.14 28.48 35.66
N ALA A 451 0.18 29.74 35.50
CA ALA A 451 0.56 30.62 36.60
C ALA A 451 -0.58 30.74 37.61
N SER A 452 -0.24 30.66 38.90
CA SER A 452 -1.10 30.87 40.01
C SER A 452 -1.71 32.30 39.99
N ALA A 453 -3.03 32.41 40.00
CA ALA A 453 -3.72 33.62 40.33
C ALA A 453 -4.58 33.40 41.57
N ASN A 454 -4.43 34.27 42.56
CA ASN A 454 -5.10 34.34 43.83
C ASN A 454 -6.60 34.69 43.65
N PRO A 455 -7.48 34.32 44.60
CA PRO A 455 -8.92 34.55 44.48
C PRO A 455 -9.32 35.91 45.05
N ALA A 456 -10.16 36.62 44.32
CA ALA A 456 -10.96 37.70 44.91
C ALA A 456 -12.26 37.93 44.14
N ALA A 457 -13.36 37.87 44.93
CA ALA A 457 -14.62 38.59 44.81
C ALA A 457 -15.63 38.24 43.72
N SER A 458 -16.72 37.74 44.20
CA SER A 458 -18.06 37.58 43.64
C SER A 458 -18.74 38.89 43.23
N ALA A 459 -19.46 38.89 42.08
CA ALA A 459 -20.72 39.62 41.84
C ALA A 459 -21.30 39.29 40.44
N PRO A 460 -22.57 39.60 40.07
CA PRO A 460 -23.54 38.58 39.68
C PRO A 460 -23.92 38.55 38.18
N LEU A 461 -24.64 37.49 37.82
CA LEU A 461 -25.33 37.15 36.56
C LEU A 461 -25.90 38.31 35.74
N SER A 462 -25.62 38.36 34.45
CA SER A 462 -26.45 38.96 33.42
C SER A 462 -26.66 38.03 32.22
N LYS A 463 -27.84 38.18 31.61
CA LYS A 463 -28.57 37.29 30.69
C LYS A 463 -27.92 37.01 29.32
N PRO A 464 -28.42 36.01 28.58
CA PRO A 464 -27.79 35.50 27.35
C PRO A 464 -28.01 36.40 26.15
N GLY A 465 -26.94 36.66 25.41
CA GLY A 465 -26.93 37.42 24.16
C GLY A 465 -26.98 36.49 22.93
N THR A 466 -27.71 36.95 21.98
CA THR A 466 -28.14 36.43 20.70
C THR A 466 -27.03 35.83 19.84
N ILE A 467 -27.30 34.65 19.26
CA ILE A 467 -26.49 33.97 18.26
C ILE A 467 -26.53 34.73 16.94
N ILE A 468 -25.37 35.20 16.45
CA ILE A 468 -25.22 35.77 15.11
C ILE A 468 -24.80 34.67 14.16
N ALA A 469 -25.58 34.46 13.09
CA ALA A 469 -25.31 33.50 12.02
C ALA A 469 -24.09 33.92 11.17
N PRO A 470 -23.34 32.97 10.60
CA PRO A 470 -22.17 33.27 9.75
C PRO A 470 -22.59 33.86 8.41
N LYS A 471 -21.86 34.88 7.99
CA LYS A 471 -22.01 35.61 6.72
C LYS A 471 -21.66 34.70 5.53
N ALA A 472 -22.47 34.75 4.48
CA ALA A 472 -22.26 34.06 3.21
C ALA A 472 -20.98 34.53 2.50
N PRO A 473 -20.34 33.64 1.65
CA PRO A 473 -19.11 33.99 0.96
C PRO A 473 -19.33 35.05 -0.14
N VAL A 474 -18.42 36.02 -0.19
CA VAL A 474 -18.36 37.05 -1.22
C VAL A 474 -17.95 36.45 -2.55
N LYS A 475 -18.77 36.60 -3.59
CA LYS A 475 -18.41 36.30 -4.99
C LYS A 475 -17.32 37.27 -5.47
N LEU A 476 -16.16 36.75 -5.81
CA LEU A 476 -15.14 37.50 -6.54
C LEU A 476 -15.58 37.73 -7.99
N ALA A 477 -15.36 38.93 -8.47
CA ALA A 477 -15.62 39.32 -9.86
C ALA A 477 -14.62 38.65 -10.83
N PRO A 478 -15.00 38.32 -12.07
CA PRO A 478 -14.09 37.74 -13.06
C PRO A 478 -12.99 38.73 -13.48
N PRO A 479 -11.80 38.24 -13.85
CA PRO A 479 -10.70 39.07 -14.31
C PRO A 479 -11.02 39.75 -15.64
N PRO A 480 -10.41 40.92 -15.95
CA PRO A 480 -10.61 41.61 -17.21
C PRO A 480 -10.00 40.84 -18.40
N PRO A 481 -10.54 41.03 -19.63
CA PRO A 481 -10.03 40.37 -20.82
C PRO A 481 -8.64 40.89 -21.22
N PRO A 482 -7.83 40.03 -21.90
CA PRO A 482 -6.50 40.42 -22.35
C PRO A 482 -6.54 41.53 -23.44
N PRO A 483 -5.49 42.38 -23.54
CA PRO A 483 -5.43 43.42 -24.55
C PRO A 483 -5.29 42.84 -25.97
N ALA A 484 -5.91 43.53 -26.93
CA ALA A 484 -5.85 43.15 -28.34
C ALA A 484 -4.42 43.30 -28.93
N PRO A 485 -4.04 42.45 -29.88
CA PRO A 485 -2.72 42.56 -30.53
C PRO A 485 -2.57 43.85 -31.32
N ALA A 486 -1.41 44.50 -31.17
CA ALA A 486 -1.04 45.69 -31.92
C ALA A 486 -0.87 45.34 -33.41
N LYS A 487 -1.33 46.25 -34.26
CA LYS A 487 -1.21 46.17 -35.73
C LYS A 487 0.23 46.35 -36.20
#